data_a5334050346bdf931034163aecf0d541
#
_entry.id   a5334050346bdf931034163aecf0d541
#
_cell.length_a   1.000
_cell.length_b   1.000
_cell.length_c   1.000
_cell.angle_alpha   90.00
_cell.angle_beta   90.00
_cell.angle_gamma   90.00
#
_symmetry.space_group_name_H-M   'P 1'
#
loop_
_entity.id
_entity.type
_entity.pdbx_description
1 polymer ?
#
loop_
_entity_poly.entity_id
_entity_poly.type
_entity_poly.pdbx_seq_one_letter_code
_entity_poly.pdbx_strand_id
1 'polypeptide(L)'
;MLVGPEQTRTAKVTADRKITANSVLPADRRPLRLVTADGLELVGEVALPLARAPVATIVCVHPLPTHGGMMDSHVLRKMSWRLPALADIAVLRFNTRGTSSAAGTSQGEFDAAQGEGADLDAAIEKAASLAGDIWLLGWSFGTDVVLKHGDVDPVAGAILLSPPLRYTTEQELASWEGSSRTVVAFVPEFDDFLPPGPAREAFSVAPNIQVVPVPEAKHLWVGEKFVSDLLDRIVDVIRPGTAPLPREWDGPMDKWSDL
;
A
#
# COMPACT_ATOMS: atom_id res chain seq x y z
N MET A 1 -3.64 -1.02 -66.31
CA MET A 1 -4.09 -0.84 -64.94
C MET A 1 -3.04 -1.48 -64.06
N LEU A 2 -2.14 -0.67 -63.48
CA LEU A 2 -1.11 -1.10 -62.55
C LEU A 2 -1.58 -0.76 -61.15
N VAL A 3 -1.82 -1.79 -60.35
CA VAL A 3 -2.15 -1.63 -58.92
C VAL A 3 -0.83 -1.45 -58.17
N GLY A 4 -0.64 -0.29 -57.58
CA GLY A 4 0.53 0.02 -56.78
C GLY A 4 0.51 -0.72 -55.43
N PRO A 5 1.68 -0.99 -54.85
CA PRO A 5 1.76 -1.70 -53.57
C PRO A 5 1.27 -0.83 -52.43
N GLU A 6 0.34 -1.39 -51.66
CA GLU A 6 -0.16 -0.87 -50.39
C GLU A 6 0.98 -0.81 -49.39
N GLN A 7 1.45 0.38 -49.06
CA GLN A 7 2.46 0.61 -48.01
C GLN A 7 1.80 0.39 -46.67
N THR A 8 1.99 -0.79 -46.11
CA THR A 8 1.71 -1.09 -44.69
C THR A 8 2.60 -0.20 -43.84
N ARG A 9 2.05 0.89 -43.30
CA ARG A 9 2.67 1.72 -42.27
C ARG A 9 2.74 0.89 -40.99
N THR A 10 3.82 0.16 -40.77
CA THR A 10 4.24 -0.32 -39.47
C THR A 10 4.63 0.91 -38.66
N ALA A 11 3.71 1.43 -37.84
CA ALA A 11 4.02 2.38 -36.82
C ALA A 11 5.00 1.70 -35.82
N LYS A 12 6.26 2.10 -35.83
CA LYS A 12 7.22 1.82 -34.81
C LYS A 12 6.75 2.57 -33.56
N VAL A 13 5.93 1.95 -32.74
CA VAL A 13 5.74 2.36 -31.36
C VAL A 13 7.01 1.95 -30.63
N THR A 14 7.97 2.85 -30.54
CA THR A 14 9.01 2.77 -29.53
C THR A 14 8.32 3.08 -28.20
N ALA A 15 7.71 2.06 -27.61
CA ALA A 15 7.15 2.16 -26.27
C ALA A 15 8.28 2.60 -25.32
N ASP A 16 8.04 3.67 -24.59
CA ASP A 16 8.92 4.07 -23.49
C ASP A 16 8.85 2.94 -22.44
N ARG A 17 9.90 2.10 -22.38
CA ARG A 17 9.93 0.89 -21.54
C ARG A 17 10.19 1.21 -20.08
N LYS A 18 10.69 2.41 -19.77
CA LYS A 18 11.07 2.79 -18.43
C LYS A 18 9.86 3.06 -17.54
N ILE A 19 9.79 2.39 -16.40
CA ILE A 19 8.79 2.68 -15.37
C ILE A 19 9.14 4.00 -14.69
N THR A 20 8.23 4.97 -14.76
CA THR A 20 8.39 6.33 -14.21
C THR A 20 7.34 6.62 -13.14
N ALA A 21 7.40 7.81 -12.54
CA ALA A 21 6.44 8.24 -11.53
C ALA A 21 4.96 8.16 -11.98
N ASN A 22 4.69 8.27 -13.28
CA ASN A 22 3.34 8.27 -13.87
C ASN A 22 2.96 6.95 -14.55
N SER A 23 3.84 5.94 -14.52
CA SER A 23 3.57 4.65 -15.17
C SER A 23 2.51 3.85 -14.43
N VAL A 24 1.51 3.40 -15.18
CA VAL A 24 0.42 2.52 -14.74
C VAL A 24 0.53 1.22 -15.51
N LEU A 25 0.94 0.15 -14.84
CA LEU A 25 1.08 -1.18 -15.42
C LEU A 25 -0.27 -1.91 -15.44
N PRO A 26 -0.44 -2.90 -16.31
CA PRO A 26 -1.68 -3.65 -16.44
C PRO A 26 -2.09 -4.35 -15.15
N ALA A 27 -3.35 -4.19 -14.76
CA ALA A 27 -3.98 -4.90 -13.65
C ALA A 27 -5.49 -4.92 -13.85
N ASP A 28 -6.18 -5.87 -13.23
CA ASP A 28 -7.64 -5.87 -13.12
C ASP A 28 -8.01 -4.99 -11.90
N ARG A 29 -8.42 -3.75 -12.17
CA ARG A 29 -8.80 -2.77 -11.15
C ARG A 29 -10.31 -2.72 -11.01
N ARG A 30 -10.78 -2.97 -9.80
CA ARG A 30 -12.21 -3.03 -9.48
C ARG A 30 -12.53 -2.07 -8.34
N PRO A 31 -13.48 -1.15 -8.54
CA PRO A 31 -13.99 -0.35 -7.43
C PRO A 31 -14.64 -1.25 -6.39
N LEU A 32 -14.50 -0.89 -5.12
CA LEU A 32 -15.08 -1.59 -3.99
C LEU A 32 -16.01 -0.68 -3.19
N ARG A 33 -17.02 -1.32 -2.59
CA ARG A 33 -17.76 -0.80 -1.45
C ARG A 33 -17.59 -1.79 -0.31
N LEU A 34 -16.98 -1.34 0.80
CA LEU A 34 -16.82 -2.14 2.00
C LEU A 34 -17.91 -1.71 2.99
N VAL A 35 -18.53 -2.66 3.66
CA VAL A 35 -19.53 -2.37 4.69
C VAL A 35 -18.93 -2.77 6.04
N THR A 36 -18.81 -1.81 6.93
CA THR A 36 -18.26 -2.03 8.27
C THR A 36 -19.29 -2.69 9.20
N ALA A 37 -18.84 -3.28 10.30
CA ALA A 37 -19.72 -3.90 11.28
C ALA A 37 -20.70 -2.92 11.93
N ASP A 38 -20.35 -1.63 12.00
CA ASP A 38 -21.22 -0.53 12.47
C ASP A 38 -22.07 0.09 11.34
N GLY A 39 -22.08 -0.53 10.14
CA GLY A 39 -23.01 -0.22 9.06
C GLY A 39 -22.59 0.92 8.13
N LEU A 40 -21.35 1.39 8.19
CA LEU A 40 -20.84 2.42 7.28
C LEU A 40 -20.42 1.81 5.93
N GLU A 41 -20.68 2.53 4.84
CA GLU A 41 -20.16 2.18 3.52
C GLU A 41 -18.86 2.96 3.23
N LEU A 42 -17.79 2.23 2.93
CA LEU A 42 -16.48 2.79 2.60
C LEU A 42 -16.18 2.62 1.13
N VAL A 43 -15.50 3.62 0.57
CA VAL A 43 -15.02 3.62 -0.82
C VAL A 43 -13.64 2.99 -0.90
N GLY A 44 -13.43 2.09 -1.87
CA GLY A 44 -12.15 1.44 -2.08
C GLY A 44 -11.94 0.97 -3.51
N GLU A 45 -10.78 0.37 -3.74
CA GLU A 45 -10.36 -0.27 -4.98
C GLU A 45 -9.49 -1.48 -4.66
N VAL A 46 -9.65 -2.55 -5.43
CA VAL A 46 -8.68 -3.63 -5.48
C VAL A 46 -8.04 -3.70 -6.87
N ALA A 47 -6.72 -3.79 -6.92
CA ALA A 47 -5.95 -4.05 -8.14
C ALA A 47 -5.37 -5.47 -8.07
N LEU A 48 -5.74 -6.31 -9.04
CA LEU A 48 -5.39 -7.73 -9.11
C LEU A 48 -4.42 -8.01 -10.25
N PRO A 49 -3.51 -8.99 -10.12
CA PRO A 49 -2.73 -9.49 -11.24
C PRO A 49 -3.64 -10.02 -12.35
N LEU A 50 -3.25 -9.78 -13.63
CA LEU A 50 -4.04 -10.27 -14.78
C LEU A 50 -3.75 -11.73 -15.12
N ALA A 51 -2.50 -12.18 -14.95
CA ALA A 51 -2.03 -13.45 -15.49
C ALA A 51 -2.28 -14.65 -14.58
N ARG A 52 -2.37 -14.40 -13.27
CA ARG A 52 -2.49 -15.46 -12.25
C ARG A 52 -3.15 -14.95 -10.98
N ALA A 53 -3.54 -15.87 -10.09
CA ALA A 53 -4.02 -15.52 -8.76
C ALA A 53 -2.92 -14.78 -7.98
N PRO A 54 -3.27 -13.81 -7.13
CA PRO A 54 -2.29 -13.13 -6.30
C PRO A 54 -1.63 -14.09 -5.31
N VAL A 55 -0.33 -13.91 -5.09
CA VAL A 55 0.44 -14.65 -4.08
C VAL A 55 0.25 -14.06 -2.68
N ALA A 56 -0.09 -12.78 -2.62
CA ALA A 56 -0.45 -12.06 -1.40
C ALA A 56 -1.39 -10.90 -1.75
N THR A 57 -2.13 -10.43 -0.76
CA THR A 57 -2.95 -9.21 -0.84
C THR A 57 -2.48 -8.23 0.22
N ILE A 58 -2.10 -7.02 -0.19
CA ILE A 58 -1.78 -5.92 0.73
C ILE A 58 -3.03 -5.09 0.95
N VAL A 59 -3.50 -5.00 2.20
CA VAL A 59 -4.54 -4.06 2.65
C VAL A 59 -3.86 -2.77 3.10
N CYS A 60 -4.14 -1.67 2.42
CA CYS A 60 -3.46 -0.39 2.63
C CYS A 60 -4.32 0.57 3.46
N VAL A 61 -3.79 1.05 4.58
CA VAL A 61 -4.38 2.11 5.41
C VAL A 61 -3.59 3.40 5.20
N HIS A 62 -4.29 4.45 4.76
CA HIS A 62 -3.69 5.70 4.29
C HIS A 62 -3.22 6.64 5.43
N PRO A 63 -2.42 7.69 5.11
CA PRO A 63 -2.04 8.72 6.07
C PRO A 63 -3.24 9.51 6.63
N LEU A 64 -2.96 10.42 7.56
CA LEU A 64 -3.95 11.17 8.33
C LEU A 64 -4.99 11.89 7.44
N PRO A 65 -6.28 11.52 7.52
CA PRO A 65 -7.33 12.07 6.65
C PRO A 65 -7.48 13.58 6.77
N THR A 66 -7.39 14.10 7.99
CA THR A 66 -7.52 15.54 8.28
C THR A 66 -6.40 16.40 7.68
N HIS A 67 -5.35 15.77 7.15
CA HIS A 67 -4.22 16.40 6.46
C HIS A 67 -4.08 15.92 5.01
N GLY A 68 -5.19 15.50 4.40
CA GLY A 68 -5.24 15.11 2.99
C GLY A 68 -4.79 13.68 2.69
N GLY A 69 -4.62 12.84 3.72
CA GLY A 69 -4.41 11.40 3.54
C GLY A 69 -5.67 10.74 2.98
N MET A 70 -5.49 9.87 2.00
CA MET A 70 -6.57 9.13 1.34
C MET A 70 -6.01 7.90 0.62
N MET A 71 -6.88 7.01 0.13
CA MET A 71 -6.47 5.82 -0.61
C MET A 71 -5.59 6.12 -1.83
N ASP A 72 -5.70 7.33 -2.41
CA ASP A 72 -4.91 7.78 -3.55
C ASP A 72 -3.61 8.50 -3.16
N SER A 73 -3.24 8.51 -1.88
CA SER A 73 -1.92 8.98 -1.45
C SER A 73 -0.82 8.27 -2.24
N HIS A 74 0.17 9.02 -2.71
CA HIS A 74 1.01 8.64 -3.86
C HIS A 74 1.75 7.31 -3.74
N VAL A 75 2.19 6.89 -2.54
CA VAL A 75 2.82 5.58 -2.33
C VAL A 75 1.80 4.47 -2.59
N LEU A 76 0.62 4.54 -1.95
CA LEU A 76 -0.43 3.53 -2.04
C LEU A 76 -0.94 3.39 -3.48
N ARG A 77 -1.12 4.53 -4.16
CA ARG A 77 -1.51 4.58 -5.56
C ARG A 77 -0.47 3.90 -6.47
N LYS A 78 0.82 4.20 -6.28
CA LYS A 78 1.90 3.57 -7.06
C LYS A 78 2.05 2.07 -6.76
N MET A 79 1.76 1.63 -5.54
CA MET A 79 1.67 0.21 -5.23
C MET A 79 0.60 -0.47 -6.09
N SER A 80 -0.63 0.07 -6.13
CA SER A 80 -1.71 -0.50 -6.95
C SER A 80 -1.43 -0.43 -8.46
N TRP A 81 -0.62 0.52 -8.90
CA TRP A 81 -0.24 0.63 -10.31
C TRP A 81 0.85 -0.35 -10.75
N ARG A 82 1.61 -0.92 -9.83
CA ARG A 82 2.84 -1.66 -10.15
C ARG A 82 2.89 -3.07 -9.59
N LEU A 83 2.53 -3.27 -8.34
CA LEU A 83 2.74 -4.55 -7.67
C LEU A 83 1.95 -5.72 -8.27
N PRO A 84 0.71 -5.53 -8.79
CA PRO A 84 0.00 -6.61 -9.45
C PRO A 84 0.75 -7.16 -10.68
N ALA A 85 1.37 -6.28 -11.47
CA ALA A 85 2.11 -6.69 -12.67
C ALA A 85 3.54 -7.17 -12.38
N LEU A 86 4.22 -6.56 -11.39
CA LEU A 86 5.65 -6.81 -11.14
C LEU A 86 5.92 -7.93 -10.14
N ALA A 87 4.97 -8.22 -9.25
CA ALA A 87 5.20 -9.13 -8.14
C ALA A 87 4.04 -10.12 -7.89
N ASP A 88 2.99 -10.12 -8.70
CA ASP A 88 1.76 -10.90 -8.49
C ASP A 88 1.10 -10.63 -7.12
N ILE A 89 1.21 -9.42 -6.60
CA ILE A 89 0.64 -9.00 -5.32
C ILE A 89 -0.60 -8.14 -5.59
N ALA A 90 -1.75 -8.54 -5.03
CA ALA A 90 -2.95 -7.73 -5.04
C ALA A 90 -2.80 -6.54 -4.07
N VAL A 91 -3.38 -5.39 -4.44
CA VAL A 91 -3.38 -4.19 -3.59
C VAL A 91 -4.81 -3.73 -3.39
N LEU A 92 -5.30 -3.81 -2.15
CA LEU A 92 -6.58 -3.29 -1.71
C LEU A 92 -6.35 -1.96 -1.00
N ARG A 93 -6.92 -0.89 -1.54
CA ARG A 93 -6.86 0.46 -0.98
C ARG A 93 -8.27 0.93 -0.68
N PHE A 94 -8.47 1.63 0.40
CA PHE A 94 -9.77 2.19 0.75
C PHE A 94 -9.61 3.51 1.50
N ASN A 95 -10.64 4.35 1.46
CA ASN A 95 -10.76 5.51 2.30
C ASN A 95 -11.37 5.07 3.64
N THR A 96 -10.72 5.36 4.75
CA THR A 96 -11.30 5.18 6.08
C THR A 96 -12.52 6.08 6.25
N ARG A 97 -13.30 5.86 7.28
CA ARG A 97 -14.51 6.66 7.60
C ARG A 97 -14.26 8.16 7.49
N GLY A 98 -15.23 8.89 6.92
CA GLY A 98 -15.19 10.33 6.72
C GLY A 98 -14.17 10.83 5.68
N THR A 99 -13.42 9.94 5.02
CA THR A 99 -12.37 10.32 4.06
C THR A 99 -12.92 10.40 2.64
N SER A 100 -12.47 11.42 1.90
CA SER A 100 -12.83 11.64 0.48
C SER A 100 -11.64 11.47 -0.44
N SER A 101 -11.89 10.96 -1.64
CA SER A 101 -10.95 10.91 -2.77
C SER A 101 -11.70 11.12 -4.09
N ALA A 102 -11.00 11.02 -5.23
CA ALA A 102 -11.63 11.06 -6.54
C ALA A 102 -12.67 9.94 -6.74
N ALA A 103 -12.52 8.81 -6.06
CA ALA A 103 -13.45 7.67 -6.12
C ALA A 103 -14.74 7.87 -5.31
N GLY A 104 -14.83 8.92 -4.49
CA GLY A 104 -15.97 9.25 -3.65
C GLY A 104 -15.60 9.46 -2.18
N THR A 105 -16.62 9.54 -1.34
CA THR A 105 -16.51 9.77 0.11
C THR A 105 -16.99 8.55 0.88
N SER A 106 -16.18 8.05 1.81
CA SER A 106 -16.59 7.04 2.80
C SER A 106 -17.50 7.67 3.85
N GLN A 107 -18.51 6.93 4.29
CA GLN A 107 -19.43 7.39 5.33
C GLN A 107 -18.71 7.51 6.69
N GLY A 108 -19.40 8.15 7.65
CA GLY A 108 -18.88 8.35 9.00
C GLY A 108 -17.94 9.55 9.13
N GLU A 109 -17.21 9.58 10.23
CA GLU A 109 -16.28 10.66 10.57
C GLU A 109 -14.96 10.08 11.10
N PHE A 110 -13.86 10.81 10.95
CA PHE A 110 -12.55 10.46 11.52
C PHE A 110 -12.64 10.29 13.05
N ASP A 111 -12.16 9.16 13.57
CA ASP A 111 -12.27 8.78 14.99
C ASP A 111 -10.93 8.41 15.64
N ALA A 112 -9.85 9.08 15.21
CA ALA A 112 -8.53 9.01 15.85
C ALA A 112 -8.01 7.56 16.08
N ALA A 113 -8.16 6.71 15.07
CA ALA A 113 -7.79 5.30 15.05
C ALA A 113 -8.62 4.39 16.01
N GLN A 114 -9.80 4.84 16.45
CA GLN A 114 -10.71 4.00 17.25
C GLN A 114 -11.73 3.29 16.30
N GLY A 115 -12.64 4.04 15.71
CA GLY A 115 -13.63 3.52 14.79
C GLY A 115 -13.02 2.96 13.49
N GLU A 116 -11.84 3.45 13.10
CA GLU A 116 -11.11 2.93 11.93
C GLU A 116 -10.70 1.46 12.07
N GLY A 117 -10.80 0.87 13.27
CA GLY A 117 -10.68 -0.59 13.48
C GLY A 117 -11.74 -1.37 12.70
N ALA A 118 -13.01 -0.97 12.77
CA ALA A 118 -14.08 -1.61 11.99
C ALA A 118 -13.92 -1.42 10.48
N ASP A 119 -13.28 -0.31 10.05
CA ASP A 119 -12.96 -0.08 8.65
C ASP A 119 -11.87 -1.06 8.17
N LEU A 120 -10.85 -1.28 9.00
CA LEU A 120 -9.78 -2.24 8.73
C LEU A 120 -10.32 -3.66 8.69
N ASP A 121 -11.19 -4.06 9.63
CA ASP A 121 -11.81 -5.38 9.67
C ASP A 121 -12.60 -5.67 8.38
N ALA A 122 -13.39 -4.72 7.91
CA ALA A 122 -14.13 -4.87 6.65
C ALA A 122 -13.19 -5.03 5.44
N ALA A 123 -12.04 -4.37 5.44
CA ALA A 123 -11.02 -4.52 4.39
C ALA A 123 -10.29 -5.87 4.49
N ILE A 124 -9.99 -6.37 5.69
CA ILE A 124 -9.41 -7.70 5.91
C ILE A 124 -10.40 -8.79 5.47
N GLU A 125 -11.67 -8.68 5.83
CA GLU A 125 -12.72 -9.63 5.38
C GLU A 125 -12.79 -9.67 3.86
N LYS A 126 -12.75 -8.51 3.20
CA LYS A 126 -12.71 -8.45 1.75
C LYS A 126 -11.45 -9.11 1.19
N ALA A 127 -10.28 -8.86 1.76
CA ALA A 127 -9.02 -9.47 1.34
C ALA A 127 -9.04 -10.99 1.53
N ALA A 128 -9.67 -11.52 2.58
CA ALA A 128 -9.83 -12.95 2.82
C ALA A 128 -10.66 -13.67 1.74
N SER A 129 -11.45 -12.94 0.97
CA SER A 129 -12.15 -13.49 -0.20
C SER A 129 -11.27 -13.62 -1.44
N LEU A 130 -10.02 -13.13 -1.40
CA LEU A 130 -9.02 -13.21 -2.45
C LEU A 130 -8.02 -14.33 -2.15
N ALA A 131 -7.20 -14.70 -3.14
CA ALA A 131 -6.13 -15.68 -2.92
C ALA A 131 -4.89 -15.02 -2.28
N GLY A 132 -4.02 -15.87 -1.70
CA GLY A 132 -2.74 -15.49 -1.11
C GLY A 132 -2.83 -14.98 0.32
N ASP A 133 -1.67 -14.75 0.93
CA ASP A 133 -1.53 -14.27 2.29
C ASP A 133 -1.98 -12.81 2.41
N ILE A 134 -2.59 -12.45 3.54
CA ILE A 134 -3.02 -11.07 3.82
C ILE A 134 -1.92 -10.34 4.58
N TRP A 135 -1.48 -9.23 4.01
CA TRP A 135 -0.55 -8.31 4.64
C TRP A 135 -1.20 -6.96 4.86
N LEU A 136 -0.99 -6.38 6.02
CA LEU A 136 -1.41 -5.01 6.28
C LEU A 136 -0.28 -4.04 5.94
N LEU A 137 -0.62 -2.88 5.40
CA LEU A 137 0.32 -1.79 5.24
C LEU A 137 -0.32 -0.50 5.74
N GLY A 138 0.21 0.03 6.84
CA GLY A 138 -0.14 1.35 7.34
C GLY A 138 0.89 2.39 6.91
N TRP A 139 0.45 3.59 6.55
CA TRP A 139 1.35 4.72 6.34
C TRP A 139 0.98 5.88 7.26
N SER A 140 1.93 6.39 8.04
CA SER A 140 1.73 7.46 9.02
C SER A 140 0.55 7.09 9.96
N PHE A 141 -0.52 7.86 10.03
CA PHE A 141 -1.74 7.52 10.77
C PHE A 141 -2.21 6.09 10.54
N GLY A 142 -2.12 5.59 9.30
CA GLY A 142 -2.48 4.20 9.01
C GLY A 142 -1.69 3.18 9.81
N THR A 143 -0.48 3.51 10.30
CA THR A 143 0.28 2.62 11.19
C THR A 143 -0.34 2.54 12.56
N ASP A 144 -0.91 3.62 13.08
CA ASP A 144 -1.64 3.60 14.36
C ASP A 144 -2.86 2.68 14.28
N VAL A 145 -3.62 2.74 13.16
CA VAL A 145 -4.78 1.85 12.94
C VAL A 145 -4.31 0.38 12.89
N VAL A 146 -3.25 0.09 12.16
CA VAL A 146 -2.69 -1.27 12.06
C VAL A 146 -2.18 -1.76 13.42
N LEU A 147 -1.46 -0.95 14.16
CA LEU A 147 -0.92 -1.33 15.48
C LEU A 147 -2.01 -1.58 16.51
N LYS A 148 -3.12 -0.86 16.45
CA LYS A 148 -4.24 -1.02 17.39
C LYS A 148 -5.11 -2.24 17.06
N HIS A 149 -5.33 -2.55 15.78
CA HIS A 149 -6.38 -3.47 15.34
C HIS A 149 -5.92 -4.59 14.40
N GLY A 150 -4.63 -4.58 13.97
CA GLY A 150 -4.16 -5.47 12.91
C GLY A 150 -3.61 -6.82 13.35
N ASP A 151 -3.45 -7.09 14.66
CA ASP A 151 -2.97 -8.38 15.17
C ASP A 151 -4.12 -9.39 15.26
N VAL A 152 -4.71 -9.72 14.13
CA VAL A 152 -5.91 -10.59 14.01
C VAL A 152 -5.73 -11.62 12.89
N ASP A 153 -6.39 -12.78 13.02
CA ASP A 153 -6.46 -13.75 11.92
C ASP A 153 -7.40 -13.23 10.80
N PRO A 154 -7.09 -13.52 9.53
CA PRO A 154 -6.00 -14.33 8.97
C PRO A 154 -4.77 -13.50 8.49
N VAL A 155 -4.44 -12.40 9.13
CA VAL A 155 -3.30 -11.54 8.75
C VAL A 155 -1.98 -12.28 8.95
N ALA A 156 -1.13 -12.33 7.91
CA ALA A 156 0.18 -12.98 7.94
C ALA A 156 1.28 -12.04 8.48
N GLY A 157 1.14 -10.74 8.25
CA GLY A 157 2.12 -9.75 8.70
C GLY A 157 1.71 -8.31 8.44
N ALA A 158 2.53 -7.38 8.92
CA ALA A 158 2.28 -5.95 8.78
C ALA A 158 3.54 -5.17 8.39
N ILE A 159 3.35 -4.15 7.57
CA ILE A 159 4.38 -3.20 7.15
C ILE A 159 3.95 -1.81 7.59
N LEU A 160 4.79 -1.16 8.37
CA LEU A 160 4.55 0.15 8.94
C LEU A 160 5.45 1.18 8.26
N LEU A 161 4.86 2.14 7.56
CA LEU A 161 5.60 3.20 6.88
C LEU A 161 5.54 4.49 7.70
N SER A 162 6.69 5.00 8.13
CA SER A 162 6.79 6.25 8.90
C SER A 162 5.83 6.28 10.11
N PRO A 163 5.89 5.32 11.04
CA PRO A 163 4.98 5.25 12.19
C PRO A 163 5.20 6.44 13.13
N PRO A 164 4.20 7.31 13.36
CA PRO A 164 4.35 8.45 14.27
C PRO A 164 4.02 8.09 15.73
N LEU A 165 3.34 6.95 15.97
CA LEU A 165 2.83 6.50 17.27
C LEU A 165 1.99 7.59 17.98
N ARG A 166 1.14 8.28 17.21
CA ARG A 166 0.36 9.41 17.71
C ARG A 166 -0.91 8.97 18.44
N TYR A 167 -1.52 7.88 17.96
CA TYR A 167 -2.78 7.34 18.48
C TYR A 167 -2.60 5.95 19.09
N THR A 168 -1.42 5.36 19.00
CA THR A 168 -1.08 4.07 19.58
C THR A 168 -0.49 4.26 20.97
N THR A 169 -1.04 3.61 21.97
CA THR A 169 -0.51 3.59 23.33
C THR A 169 0.65 2.58 23.45
N GLU A 170 1.49 2.73 24.46
CA GLU A 170 2.56 1.76 24.76
C GLU A 170 2.01 0.36 25.00
N GLN A 171 0.85 0.24 25.66
CA GLN A 171 0.20 -1.06 25.90
C GLN A 171 -0.26 -1.74 24.60
N GLU A 172 -0.84 -0.99 23.67
CA GLU A 172 -1.25 -1.50 22.36
C GLU A 172 -0.04 -1.90 21.52
N LEU A 173 1.06 -1.17 21.62
CA LEU A 173 2.32 -1.53 20.98
C LEU A 173 2.91 -2.79 21.59
N ALA A 174 2.96 -2.89 22.94
CA ALA A 174 3.47 -4.04 23.66
C ALA A 174 2.66 -5.32 23.40
N SER A 175 1.37 -5.23 23.05
CA SER A 175 0.56 -6.42 22.74
C SER A 175 1.10 -7.22 21.55
N TRP A 176 1.89 -6.60 20.69
CA TRP A 176 2.54 -7.28 19.55
C TRP A 176 3.70 -8.19 19.96
N GLU A 177 4.26 -8.07 21.19
CA GLU A 177 5.39 -8.90 21.65
C GLU A 177 5.12 -10.41 21.51
N GLY A 178 3.89 -10.84 21.77
CA GLY A 178 3.46 -12.24 21.65
C GLY A 178 3.00 -12.65 20.23
N SER A 179 2.95 -11.74 19.29
CA SER A 179 2.48 -12.01 17.94
C SER A 179 3.49 -12.86 17.15
N SER A 180 2.99 -13.88 16.46
CA SER A 180 3.80 -14.68 15.52
C SER A 180 3.92 -14.04 14.12
N ARG A 181 3.28 -12.90 13.90
CA ARG A 181 3.27 -12.21 12.61
C ARG A 181 4.59 -11.51 12.33
N THR A 182 5.01 -11.51 11.08
CA THR A 182 6.15 -10.69 10.66
C THR A 182 5.74 -9.23 10.61
N VAL A 183 6.41 -8.39 11.40
CA VAL A 183 6.14 -6.94 11.40
C VAL A 183 7.43 -6.16 11.15
N VAL A 184 7.38 -5.28 10.14
CA VAL A 184 8.52 -4.44 9.76
C VAL A 184 8.09 -2.98 9.71
N ALA A 185 8.80 -2.12 10.44
CA ALA A 185 8.63 -0.67 10.43
C ALA A 185 9.75 -0.01 9.62
N PHE A 186 9.43 0.53 8.46
CA PHE A 186 10.35 1.36 7.67
C PHE A 186 10.30 2.80 8.16
N VAL A 187 11.37 3.24 8.79
CA VAL A 187 11.48 4.57 9.41
C VAL A 187 12.43 5.44 8.61
N PRO A 188 11.96 6.52 7.98
CA PRO A 188 12.80 7.46 7.25
C PRO A 188 13.87 8.08 8.15
N GLU A 189 15.11 8.22 7.64
CA GLU A 189 16.20 8.85 8.39
C GLU A 189 15.85 10.27 8.84
N PHE A 190 15.16 11.02 7.95
CA PHE A 190 14.74 12.41 8.20
C PHE A 190 13.23 12.49 8.43
N ASP A 191 12.70 11.59 9.27
CA ASP A 191 11.29 11.65 9.68
C ASP A 191 11.09 12.79 10.69
N ASP A 192 10.14 13.70 10.39
CA ASP A 192 9.86 14.87 11.23
C ASP A 192 9.08 14.51 12.51
N PHE A 193 8.49 13.32 12.60
CA PHE A 193 7.65 12.89 13.73
C PHE A 193 8.38 11.89 14.64
N LEU A 194 8.92 10.81 14.08
CA LEU A 194 9.59 9.76 14.84
C LEU A 194 10.81 9.23 14.06
N PRO A 195 11.99 9.88 14.17
CA PRO A 195 13.20 9.44 13.50
C PRO A 195 13.75 8.11 14.08
N PRO A 196 14.68 7.42 13.40
CA PRO A 196 15.07 6.03 13.71
C PRO A 196 15.56 5.75 15.14
N GLY A 197 16.22 6.69 15.78
CA GLY A 197 16.69 6.54 17.16
C GLY A 197 15.52 6.41 18.14
N PRO A 198 14.69 7.47 18.29
CA PRO A 198 13.45 7.43 19.06
C PRO A 198 12.50 6.29 18.68
N ALA A 199 12.41 5.94 17.37
CA ALA A 199 11.59 4.81 16.95
C ALA A 199 12.07 3.49 17.56
N ARG A 200 13.36 3.19 17.54
CA ARG A 200 13.89 1.97 18.18
C ARG A 200 13.62 1.92 19.67
N GLU A 201 13.70 3.07 20.35
CA GLU A 201 13.39 3.16 21.76
C GLU A 201 11.91 2.87 22.03
N ALA A 202 11.01 3.53 21.27
CA ALA A 202 9.56 3.32 21.41
C ALA A 202 9.15 1.87 21.11
N PHE A 203 9.70 1.26 20.04
CA PHE A 203 9.41 -0.13 19.67
C PHE A 203 10.12 -1.18 20.54
N SER A 204 10.94 -0.79 21.51
CA SER A 204 11.64 -1.74 22.42
C SER A 204 10.68 -2.60 23.24
N VAL A 205 9.45 -2.15 23.47
CA VAL A 205 8.38 -2.89 24.17
C VAL A 205 7.77 -4.01 23.32
N ALA A 206 8.07 -4.03 22.01
CA ALA A 206 7.65 -5.09 21.08
C ALA A 206 8.86 -5.49 20.19
N PRO A 207 9.84 -6.23 20.75
CA PRO A 207 11.13 -6.49 20.11
C PRO A 207 11.04 -7.37 18.85
N ASN A 208 9.92 -8.04 18.62
CA ASN A 208 9.62 -8.77 17.39
C ASN A 208 9.28 -7.85 16.21
N ILE A 209 8.99 -6.57 16.44
CA ILE A 209 8.82 -5.57 15.36
C ILE A 209 10.20 -5.11 14.90
N GLN A 210 10.53 -5.41 13.66
CA GLN A 210 11.80 -5.00 13.08
C GLN A 210 11.78 -3.53 12.65
N VAL A 211 12.53 -2.66 13.33
CA VAL A 211 12.70 -1.25 12.95
C VAL A 211 13.85 -1.09 11.96
N VAL A 212 13.53 -0.74 10.72
CA VAL A 212 14.48 -0.59 9.61
C VAL A 212 14.61 0.89 9.22
N PRO A 213 15.74 1.55 9.48
CA PRO A 213 16.00 2.89 9.01
C PRO A 213 16.13 2.92 7.49
N VAL A 214 15.56 3.96 6.86
CA VAL A 214 15.72 4.18 5.42
C VAL A 214 16.49 5.47 5.17
N PRO A 215 17.75 5.37 4.67
CA PRO A 215 18.63 6.53 4.48
C PRO A 215 18.03 7.57 3.54
N GLU A 216 18.30 8.84 3.79
CA GLU A 216 17.88 10.01 3.00
C GLU A 216 16.37 10.19 2.84
N ALA A 217 15.55 9.23 3.26
CA ALA A 217 14.10 9.32 3.16
C ALA A 217 13.51 10.32 4.16
N LYS A 218 12.36 10.87 3.81
CA LYS A 218 11.51 11.74 4.65
C LYS A 218 10.14 11.11 4.84
N HIS A 219 9.39 11.59 5.82
CA HIS A 219 8.07 11.09 6.23
C HIS A 219 7.12 10.77 5.07
N LEU A 220 7.09 11.62 4.05
CA LEU A 220 6.16 11.50 2.92
C LEU A 220 6.72 10.71 1.73
N TRP A 221 7.93 10.14 1.78
CA TRP A 221 8.51 9.33 0.71
C TRP A 221 8.52 10.02 -0.67
N VAL A 222 8.70 11.33 -0.72
CA VAL A 222 8.63 12.11 -1.96
C VAL A 222 9.81 11.80 -2.86
N GLY A 223 9.51 11.50 -4.12
CA GLY A 223 10.48 11.20 -5.16
C GLY A 223 10.43 9.75 -5.64
N GLU A 224 10.64 9.54 -6.94
CA GLU A 224 10.53 8.22 -7.56
C GLU A 224 11.58 7.24 -7.04
N LYS A 225 12.81 7.74 -6.74
CA LYS A 225 13.89 6.94 -6.14
C LYS A 225 13.40 6.28 -4.84
N PHE A 226 12.80 7.06 -3.94
CA PHE A 226 12.35 6.57 -2.63
C PHE A 226 11.16 5.62 -2.74
N VAL A 227 10.20 5.93 -3.63
CA VAL A 227 9.06 5.03 -3.84
C VAL A 227 9.53 3.70 -4.44
N SER A 228 10.42 3.72 -5.43
CA SER A 228 10.92 2.49 -6.05
C SER A 228 11.71 1.61 -5.06
N ASP A 229 12.58 2.21 -4.24
CA ASP A 229 13.31 1.51 -3.17
C ASP A 229 12.34 0.95 -2.11
N LEU A 230 11.33 1.72 -1.74
CA LEU A 230 10.30 1.29 -0.79
C LEU A 230 9.50 0.10 -1.32
N LEU A 231 9.10 0.10 -2.60
CA LEU A 231 8.40 -1.03 -3.21
C LEU A 231 9.26 -2.29 -3.22
N ASP A 232 10.56 -2.17 -3.50
CA ASP A 232 11.49 -3.32 -3.39
C ASP A 232 11.51 -3.89 -1.98
N ARG A 233 11.63 -3.04 -0.96
CA ARG A 233 11.64 -3.46 0.45
C ARG A 233 10.33 -4.11 0.87
N ILE A 234 9.19 -3.55 0.48
CA ILE A 234 7.86 -4.12 0.76
C ILE A 234 7.75 -5.52 0.15
N VAL A 235 8.15 -5.65 -1.12
CA VAL A 235 8.08 -6.94 -1.82
C VAL A 235 9.05 -7.95 -1.22
N ASP A 236 10.26 -7.54 -0.82
CA ASP A 236 11.23 -8.46 -0.20
C ASP A 236 10.77 -8.97 1.16
N VAL A 237 10.02 -8.17 1.94
CA VAL A 237 9.39 -8.63 3.19
C VAL A 237 8.31 -9.69 2.93
N ILE A 238 7.42 -9.44 1.95
CA ILE A 238 6.29 -10.33 1.65
C ILE A 238 6.75 -11.59 0.91
N ARG A 239 7.71 -11.42 0.01
CA ARG A 239 8.19 -12.47 -0.90
C ARG A 239 9.72 -12.36 -1.08
N PRO A 240 10.49 -12.87 -0.13
CA PRO A 240 11.94 -12.79 -0.14
C PRO A 240 12.56 -13.30 -1.45
N GLY A 241 13.54 -12.57 -1.98
CA GLY A 241 14.23 -12.90 -3.22
C GLY A 241 13.50 -12.50 -4.51
N THR A 242 12.38 -11.79 -4.43
CA THR A 242 11.70 -11.22 -5.61
C THR A 242 12.23 -9.83 -5.98
N ALA A 243 12.70 -9.06 -4.99
CA ALA A 243 13.35 -7.77 -5.23
C ALA A 243 14.80 -7.95 -5.74
N PRO A 244 15.36 -6.96 -6.50
CA PRO A 244 14.72 -5.72 -6.90
C PRO A 244 13.71 -5.92 -8.04
N LEU A 245 12.63 -5.13 -7.99
CA LEU A 245 11.61 -5.15 -9.04
C LEU A 245 12.16 -4.58 -10.37
N PRO A 246 11.66 -5.05 -11.52
CA PRO A 246 12.00 -4.47 -12.81
C PRO A 246 11.78 -2.96 -12.86
N ARG A 247 12.70 -2.23 -13.48
CA ARG A 247 12.60 -0.78 -13.73
C ARG A 247 12.14 -0.47 -15.16
N GLU A 248 11.94 -1.51 -15.95
CA GLU A 248 11.41 -1.46 -17.31
C GLU A 248 10.27 -2.46 -17.46
N TRP A 249 9.35 -2.19 -18.40
CA TRP A 249 8.20 -3.02 -18.72
C TRP A 249 8.07 -3.18 -20.21
N ASP A 250 7.96 -4.42 -20.70
CA ASP A 250 7.88 -4.73 -22.13
C ASP A 250 6.45 -4.81 -22.69
N GLY A 251 5.45 -4.76 -21.80
CA GLY A 251 4.04 -4.82 -22.15
C GLY A 251 3.39 -3.44 -22.32
N PRO A 252 2.06 -3.39 -22.52
CA PRO A 252 1.32 -2.14 -22.53
C PRO A 252 1.48 -1.42 -21.19
N MET A 253 1.62 -0.11 -21.23
CA MET A 253 1.80 0.75 -20.08
C MET A 253 1.10 2.08 -20.33
N ASP A 254 0.19 2.45 -19.44
CA ASP A 254 -0.51 3.71 -19.49
C ASP A 254 0.25 4.79 -18.69
N LYS A 255 -0.08 6.04 -18.95
CA LYS A 255 0.34 7.17 -18.11
C LYS A 255 -0.84 7.68 -17.33
N TRP A 256 -0.62 7.92 -16.04
CA TRP A 256 -1.69 8.45 -15.17
C TRP A 256 -2.28 9.76 -15.67
N SER A 257 -1.47 10.62 -16.32
CA SER A 257 -1.94 11.87 -16.94
C SER A 257 -2.95 11.66 -18.06
N ASP A 258 -3.07 10.43 -18.59
CA ASP A 258 -3.89 10.10 -19.73
C ASP A 258 -5.16 9.31 -19.35
N LEU A 259 -5.33 9.03 -18.02
CA LEU A 259 -6.46 8.36 -17.40
C LEU A 259 -7.39 9.37 -16.72
#